data_6bc173f325d9f99746fcf30ad31dbfbe
#
_entry.id   6bc173f325d9f99746fcf30ad31dbfbe
#
_cell.length_a   1.000
_cell.length_b   1.000
_cell.length_c   1.000
_cell.angle_alpha   90.00
_cell.angle_beta   90.00
_cell.angle_gamma   90.00
#
_symmetry.space_group_name_H-M   'P 1'
#
loop_
_entity.id
_entity.type
_entity.pdbx_description
1 polymer ?
#
loop_
_entity_poly.entity_id
_entity_poly.type
_entity_poly.pdbx_seq_one_letter_code
_entity_poly.pdbx_strand_id
1 'polypeptide(L)'
;MRVLSRLRRPRGSTRLGGPAIAIGPRRLLIEDTWAQTLIVTGYPRDVTAGWAEPLLAYPGRCDIAAHITPLPPPVAAERLRRRRARLESTWRHDAVRGRVEDAQTGAAAEDAAALAQRLATGGRLFTLALYLTVYAETEAELADEVAHLHALASSLLIDTAPATFRPLHGWISTLPLGTDALGATRTMDTDALAALLPFTSPDLDTDGLGSTTVVWGTNTHSAGLVLWDRFAPHIDNHNMVVLARSGAGKSYLAKLELLRSLMVGVQAAIIDPEDEYAALADAVGGARVALGTPAGRINPFDLPEPDTDGDNERDGDGRGQGLMRRALFVHTLIATMVGELDAATAAVLDRAILTAYARAGITADARTWRRTPPVLADLAEALYAQEEPQAHRLAEQLHPYTHGAYAALFDGPTSTGLEGHLVVYSLRHLPAEAADVGMLLILDRLWRRIADDPRPRPRLVTVDEAWLLLHNPVAATYLQRMAKAARKHWAGLTLITQDVGDVLATETGRAVAANAATQVLLRQAPQNLDAVTAAFQLSQGERQVVAGAGRGQALLLAGHQRVGVHPLASPQEHAVLTSHPSEHTHTGGEEAP
;
A
#
# COMPACT_ATOMS: atom_id res chain seq x y z
N MET A 1 20.32 -30.37 27.85
CA MET A 1 19.47 -29.17 27.71
C MET A 1 18.83 -28.70 29.03
N ARG A 2 19.48 -28.77 30.20
CA ARG A 2 18.95 -28.31 31.50
C ARG A 2 19.95 -27.53 32.38
N VAL A 3 20.97 -26.91 31.77
CA VAL A 3 22.03 -26.19 32.53
C VAL A 3 21.96 -24.65 32.37
N LEU A 4 21.20 -24.13 31.39
CA LEU A 4 21.16 -22.69 31.11
C LEU A 4 20.11 -21.88 31.90
N SER A 5 19.30 -22.48 32.77
CA SER A 5 18.20 -21.79 33.48
C SER A 5 18.57 -21.13 34.82
N ARG A 6 19.85 -21.01 35.18
CA ARG A 6 20.25 -20.52 36.52
C ARG A 6 21.28 -19.38 36.56
N LEU A 7 21.40 -18.58 35.51
CA LEU A 7 22.17 -17.33 35.63
C LEU A 7 21.24 -16.14 35.92
N ARG A 8 20.81 -16.01 37.20
CA ARG A 8 20.20 -14.78 37.72
C ARG A 8 21.27 -13.70 37.77
N ARG A 9 21.07 -12.59 37.03
CA ARG A 9 21.89 -11.37 37.09
C ARG A 9 21.93 -10.78 38.51
N PRO A 10 23.11 -10.43 39.07
CA PRO A 10 23.16 -9.50 40.19
C PRO A 10 22.93 -8.07 39.66
N ARG A 11 21.98 -7.37 40.25
CA ARG A 11 21.77 -5.94 40.02
C ARG A 11 22.91 -5.14 40.64
N GLY A 12 23.64 -4.35 39.83
CA GLY A 12 24.52 -3.27 40.31
C GLY A 12 26.02 -3.61 40.34
N SER A 13 26.67 -3.76 39.16
CA SER A 13 28.07 -3.42 38.99
C SER A 13 28.28 -2.94 37.55
N THR A 14 28.81 -1.74 37.36
CA THR A 14 29.41 -1.28 36.11
C THR A 14 30.57 -2.22 35.75
N ARG A 15 30.30 -3.30 35.05
CA ARG A 15 31.34 -4.17 34.52
C ARG A 15 31.83 -3.59 33.20
N LEU A 16 33.07 -3.14 33.17
CA LEU A 16 33.88 -3.03 31.97
C LEU A 16 34.09 -4.46 31.41
N GLY A 17 33.18 -4.93 30.59
CA GLY A 17 33.23 -6.24 29.94
C GLY A 17 32.25 -6.26 28.77
N GLY A 18 32.62 -6.92 27.67
CA GLY A 18 31.73 -7.13 26.53
C GLY A 18 30.46 -7.93 26.90
N PRO A 19 29.51 -8.04 25.95
CA PRO A 19 28.28 -8.77 26.16
C PRO A 19 28.55 -10.24 26.51
N ALA A 20 27.66 -10.85 27.29
CA ALA A 20 27.71 -12.30 27.54
C ALA A 20 27.35 -13.04 26.24
N ILE A 21 28.23 -13.96 25.79
CA ILE A 21 28.04 -14.70 24.55
C ILE A 21 28.01 -16.20 24.86
N ALA A 22 26.91 -16.88 24.49
CA ALA A 22 26.86 -18.33 24.44
C ALA A 22 27.07 -18.80 22.99
N ILE A 23 27.98 -19.77 22.81
CA ILE A 23 28.40 -20.22 21.48
C ILE A 23 27.83 -21.61 21.21
N GLY A 24 26.97 -21.72 20.20
CA GLY A 24 26.49 -22.97 19.63
C GLY A 24 27.26 -23.39 18.37
N PRO A 25 26.88 -24.49 17.71
CA PRO A 25 27.58 -24.95 16.49
C PRO A 25 27.41 -24.02 15.29
N ARG A 26 26.29 -23.30 15.18
CA ARG A 26 25.94 -22.41 14.06
C ARG A 26 25.40 -21.05 14.51
N ARG A 27 25.05 -20.90 15.78
CA ARG A 27 24.33 -19.75 16.34
C ARG A 27 25.04 -19.22 17.57
N LEU A 28 24.83 -17.97 17.85
CA LEU A 28 25.25 -17.29 19.07
C LEU A 28 24.02 -16.81 19.82
N LEU A 29 24.09 -16.78 21.12
CA LEU A 29 23.21 -16.01 21.97
C LEU A 29 24.05 -14.89 22.61
N ILE A 30 23.80 -13.66 22.19
CA ILE A 30 24.51 -12.45 22.61
C ILE A 30 23.59 -11.72 23.57
N GLU A 31 23.84 -11.81 24.87
CA GLU A 31 22.90 -11.42 25.93
C GLU A 31 21.54 -12.12 25.78
N ASP A 32 20.53 -11.43 25.25
CA ASP A 32 19.18 -11.95 25.04
C ASP A 32 18.82 -12.00 23.52
N THR A 33 19.81 -11.79 22.64
CA THR A 33 19.62 -11.76 21.16
C THR A 33 20.30 -12.95 20.50
N TRP A 34 19.55 -13.71 19.73
CA TRP A 34 20.07 -14.79 18.90
C TRP A 34 20.70 -14.23 17.63
N ALA A 35 21.82 -14.77 17.20
CA ALA A 35 22.52 -14.38 15.98
C ALA A 35 23.05 -15.56 15.20
N GLN A 36 23.02 -15.48 13.87
CA GLN A 36 23.61 -16.46 12.97
C GLN A 36 24.26 -15.78 11.78
N THR A 37 25.52 -16.14 11.48
CA THR A 37 26.23 -15.62 10.31
C THR A 37 26.15 -16.60 9.15
N LEU A 38 25.75 -16.08 7.98
CA LEU A 38 25.84 -16.72 6.68
C LEU A 38 27.06 -16.22 5.93
N ILE A 39 27.76 -17.13 5.29
CA ILE A 39 28.91 -16.87 4.42
C ILE A 39 28.42 -16.96 2.98
N VAL A 40 28.68 -15.98 2.16
CA VAL A 40 28.44 -16.06 0.72
C VAL A 40 29.53 -16.92 0.09
N THR A 41 29.13 -18.06 -0.47
CA THR A 41 30.08 -19.08 -1.01
C THR A 41 30.06 -19.14 -2.53
N GLY A 42 28.96 -18.70 -3.18
CA GLY A 42 28.81 -18.62 -4.63
C GLY A 42 28.18 -17.31 -5.05
N TYR A 43 28.51 -16.86 -6.25
CA TYR A 43 28.03 -15.62 -6.86
C TYR A 43 27.49 -15.91 -8.26
N PRO A 44 26.51 -15.14 -8.77
CA PRO A 44 26.05 -15.29 -10.15
C PRO A 44 27.20 -15.05 -11.14
N ARG A 45 27.12 -15.72 -12.28
CA ARG A 45 28.15 -15.63 -13.33
C ARG A 45 28.17 -14.25 -14.00
N ASP A 46 26.98 -13.75 -14.33
CA ASP A 46 26.78 -12.47 -14.98
C ASP A 46 25.97 -11.55 -14.05
N VAL A 47 26.44 -10.33 -13.89
CA VAL A 47 25.84 -9.35 -12.98
C VAL A 47 25.72 -7.99 -13.66
N THR A 48 24.67 -7.26 -13.32
CA THR A 48 24.47 -5.84 -13.67
C THR A 48 24.74 -4.95 -12.47
N ALA A 49 24.89 -3.64 -12.68
CA ALA A 49 25.07 -2.69 -11.58
C ALA A 49 23.91 -2.77 -10.58
N GLY A 50 24.22 -2.84 -9.29
CA GLY A 50 23.22 -2.91 -8.22
C GLY A 50 22.51 -4.25 -8.06
N TRP A 51 22.96 -5.33 -8.70
CA TRP A 51 22.33 -6.65 -8.65
C TRP A 51 22.10 -7.21 -7.23
N ALA A 52 22.89 -6.79 -6.27
CA ALA A 52 22.78 -7.21 -4.87
C ALA A 52 21.87 -6.30 -4.03
N GLU A 53 21.26 -5.29 -4.62
CA GLU A 53 20.40 -4.34 -3.90
C GLU A 53 19.32 -5.02 -3.06
N PRO A 54 18.55 -6.02 -3.53
CA PRO A 54 17.54 -6.67 -2.70
C PRO A 54 18.12 -7.32 -1.44
N LEU A 55 19.36 -7.83 -1.50
CA LEU A 55 20.06 -8.39 -0.36
C LEU A 55 20.52 -7.30 0.61
N LEU A 56 21.04 -6.19 0.07
CA LEU A 56 21.52 -5.05 0.85
C LEU A 56 20.40 -4.24 1.49
N ALA A 57 19.22 -4.21 0.84
CA ALA A 57 17.99 -3.60 1.32
C ALA A 57 17.11 -4.56 2.15
N TYR A 58 17.63 -5.70 2.57
CA TYR A 58 16.88 -6.68 3.36
C TYR A 58 16.25 -6.00 4.61
N PRO A 59 14.92 -6.08 4.80
CA PRO A 59 14.22 -5.33 5.83
C PRO A 59 14.38 -5.92 7.24
N GLY A 60 14.92 -7.14 7.38
CA GLY A 60 15.18 -7.78 8.65
C GLY A 60 16.40 -7.18 9.37
N ARG A 61 16.59 -7.56 10.62
CA ARG A 61 17.77 -7.15 11.41
C ARG A 61 18.98 -7.94 10.96
N CYS A 62 19.79 -7.35 10.06
CA CYS A 62 20.94 -8.00 9.44
C CYS A 62 22.13 -7.04 9.32
N ASP A 63 23.31 -7.50 9.74
CA ASP A 63 24.59 -6.85 9.45
C ASP A 63 25.20 -7.47 8.21
N ILE A 64 25.60 -6.64 7.25
CA ILE A 64 26.25 -7.06 6.01
C ILE A 64 27.67 -6.49 6.00
N ALA A 65 28.67 -7.37 5.87
CA ALA A 65 30.06 -6.95 5.82
C ALA A 65 30.74 -7.48 4.55
N ALA A 66 31.31 -6.56 3.78
CA ALA A 66 32.13 -6.86 2.60
C ALA A 66 33.60 -6.57 2.91
N HIS A 67 34.41 -7.62 2.97
CA HIS A 67 35.88 -7.50 3.11
C HIS A 67 36.50 -7.53 1.73
N ILE A 68 37.03 -6.38 1.28
CA ILE A 68 37.60 -6.19 -0.04
C ILE A 68 39.10 -5.94 0.11
N THR A 69 39.93 -6.82 -0.49
CA THR A 69 41.38 -6.67 -0.47
C THR A 69 41.91 -6.67 -1.89
N PRO A 70 42.64 -5.62 -2.33
CA PRO A 70 43.23 -5.58 -3.66
C PRO A 70 44.40 -6.60 -3.74
N LEU A 71 44.49 -7.31 -4.85
CA LEU A 71 45.60 -8.19 -5.14
C LEU A 71 46.70 -7.43 -5.90
N PRO A 72 47.96 -7.45 -5.42
CA PRO A 72 49.05 -6.90 -6.21
C PRO A 72 49.12 -7.55 -7.61
N PRO A 73 49.33 -6.77 -8.69
CA PRO A 73 49.30 -7.29 -10.05
C PRO A 73 50.14 -8.53 -10.32
N PRO A 74 51.39 -8.65 -9.81
CA PRO A 74 52.17 -9.87 -9.97
C PRO A 74 51.55 -11.09 -9.30
N VAL A 75 50.96 -10.91 -8.11
CA VAL A 75 50.30 -11.99 -7.36
C VAL A 75 49.01 -12.41 -8.08
N ALA A 76 48.25 -11.44 -8.59
CA ALA A 76 47.05 -11.69 -9.37
C ALA A 76 47.36 -12.52 -10.63
N ALA A 77 48.37 -12.12 -11.42
CA ALA A 77 48.81 -12.82 -12.63
C ALA A 77 49.25 -14.26 -12.33
N GLU A 78 50.06 -14.47 -11.30
CA GLU A 78 50.53 -15.79 -10.90
C GLU A 78 49.36 -16.68 -10.39
N ARG A 79 48.47 -16.15 -9.58
CA ARG A 79 47.28 -16.89 -9.09
C ARG A 79 46.40 -17.36 -10.26
N LEU A 80 46.18 -16.48 -11.23
CA LEU A 80 45.36 -16.77 -12.40
C LEU A 80 46.04 -17.78 -13.33
N ARG A 81 47.36 -17.66 -13.53
CA ARG A 81 48.17 -18.63 -14.30
C ARG A 81 48.05 -20.02 -13.69
N ARG A 82 48.21 -20.15 -12.36
CA ARG A 82 48.05 -21.43 -11.66
C ARG A 82 46.67 -22.02 -11.77
N ARG A 83 45.62 -21.18 -11.69
CA ARG A 83 44.23 -21.63 -11.84
C ARG A 83 43.99 -22.17 -13.25
N ARG A 84 44.41 -21.44 -14.28
CA ARG A 84 44.31 -21.88 -15.69
C ARG A 84 45.05 -23.20 -15.92
N ALA A 85 46.29 -23.33 -15.45
CA ALA A 85 47.07 -24.54 -15.57
C ALA A 85 46.38 -25.76 -14.90
N ARG A 86 45.75 -25.58 -13.74
CA ARG A 86 44.96 -26.63 -13.09
C ARG A 86 43.75 -27.05 -13.92
N LEU A 87 42.97 -26.12 -14.40
CA LEU A 87 41.79 -26.39 -15.22
C LEU A 87 42.15 -27.10 -16.52
N GLU A 88 43.21 -26.66 -17.19
CA GLU A 88 43.76 -27.31 -18.39
C GLU A 88 44.29 -28.71 -18.12
N SER A 89 44.96 -28.93 -16.98
CA SER A 89 45.40 -30.25 -16.55
C SER A 89 44.23 -31.20 -16.26
N THR A 90 43.17 -30.71 -15.60
CA THR A 90 41.94 -31.49 -15.34
C THR A 90 41.28 -31.88 -16.66
N TRP A 91 41.11 -30.92 -17.58
CA TRP A 91 40.52 -31.14 -18.90
C TRP A 91 41.31 -32.21 -19.69
N ARG A 92 42.65 -32.13 -19.76
CA ARG A 92 43.48 -33.12 -20.43
C ARG A 92 43.34 -34.51 -19.79
N HIS A 93 43.26 -34.57 -18.46
CA HIS A 93 43.11 -35.83 -17.73
C HIS A 93 41.77 -36.52 -18.00
N ASP A 94 40.68 -35.76 -18.08
CA ASP A 94 39.36 -36.27 -18.36
C ASP A 94 39.20 -36.68 -19.84
N ALA A 95 39.77 -35.89 -20.75
CA ALA A 95 39.83 -36.23 -22.18
C ALA A 95 40.58 -37.57 -22.45
N VAL A 96 41.72 -37.79 -21.78
CA VAL A 96 42.48 -39.06 -21.89
C VAL A 96 41.66 -40.25 -21.37
N ARG A 97 40.75 -40.04 -20.40
CA ARG A 97 39.87 -41.07 -19.85
C ARG A 97 38.53 -41.24 -20.58
N GLY A 98 38.32 -40.51 -21.69
CA GLY A 98 37.11 -40.58 -22.46
C GLY A 98 35.86 -40.07 -21.71
N ARG A 99 36.06 -39.25 -20.68
CA ARG A 99 34.94 -38.61 -19.98
C ARG A 99 34.47 -37.41 -20.75
N VAL A 100 33.13 -37.21 -20.77
CA VAL A 100 32.50 -36.03 -21.35
C VAL A 100 32.92 -34.80 -20.51
N GLU A 101 33.28 -33.73 -21.19
CA GLU A 101 33.64 -32.45 -20.56
C GLU A 101 32.50 -32.00 -19.61
N ASP A 102 32.82 -31.76 -18.34
CA ASP A 102 31.88 -31.17 -17.41
C ASP A 102 31.70 -29.70 -17.78
N ALA A 103 30.44 -29.32 -18.08
CA ALA A 103 30.09 -27.96 -18.47
C ALA A 103 30.57 -26.89 -17.45
N GLN A 104 30.61 -27.24 -16.17
CA GLN A 104 31.11 -26.32 -15.13
C GLN A 104 32.62 -26.10 -15.24
N THR A 105 33.38 -27.14 -15.57
CA THR A 105 34.86 -27.04 -15.76
C THR A 105 35.18 -26.24 -17.02
N GLY A 106 34.45 -26.43 -18.11
CA GLY A 106 34.56 -25.63 -19.34
C GLY A 106 34.29 -24.15 -19.10
N ALA A 107 33.14 -23.83 -18.47
CA ALA A 107 32.80 -22.47 -18.09
C ALA A 107 33.84 -21.79 -17.18
N ALA A 108 34.38 -22.52 -16.20
CA ALA A 108 35.44 -22.01 -15.32
C ALA A 108 36.75 -21.71 -16.05
N ALA A 109 37.07 -22.46 -17.11
CA ALA A 109 38.25 -22.22 -17.95
C ALA A 109 38.05 -20.95 -18.83
N GLU A 110 36.88 -20.77 -19.42
CA GLU A 110 36.52 -19.56 -20.16
C GLU A 110 36.57 -18.30 -19.27
N ASP A 111 35.98 -18.36 -18.06
CA ASP A 111 36.01 -17.27 -17.10
C ASP A 111 37.43 -16.91 -16.68
N ALA A 112 38.27 -17.91 -16.44
CA ALA A 112 39.68 -17.69 -16.11
C ALA A 112 40.47 -17.06 -17.28
N ALA A 113 40.16 -17.40 -18.53
CA ALA A 113 40.74 -16.78 -19.71
C ALA A 113 40.27 -15.32 -19.89
N ALA A 114 38.98 -15.05 -19.76
CA ALA A 114 38.42 -13.71 -19.81
C ALA A 114 39.00 -12.79 -18.72
N LEU A 115 39.17 -13.32 -17.50
CA LEU A 115 39.79 -12.59 -16.39
C LEU A 115 41.27 -12.25 -16.68
N ALA A 116 42.01 -13.18 -17.32
CA ALA A 116 43.40 -12.96 -17.72
C ALA A 116 43.50 -11.85 -18.79
N GLN A 117 42.57 -11.82 -19.74
CA GLN A 117 42.49 -10.77 -20.76
C GLN A 117 42.22 -9.40 -20.12
N ARG A 118 41.26 -9.30 -19.20
CA ARG A 118 40.96 -8.06 -18.49
C ARG A 118 42.15 -7.57 -17.64
N LEU A 119 42.84 -8.48 -16.97
CA LEU A 119 44.03 -8.12 -16.21
C LEU A 119 45.15 -7.57 -17.13
N ALA A 120 45.32 -8.12 -18.35
CA ALA A 120 46.28 -7.65 -19.33
C ALA A 120 45.98 -6.27 -19.90
N THR A 121 44.70 -5.88 -19.93
CA THR A 121 44.19 -4.57 -20.42
C THR A 121 44.06 -3.51 -19.33
N GLY A 122 44.59 -3.72 -18.12
CA GLY A 122 44.60 -2.73 -17.05
C GLY A 122 43.59 -2.97 -15.92
N GLY A 123 42.75 -4.00 -16.01
CA GLY A 123 41.87 -4.42 -14.92
C GLY A 123 42.63 -4.84 -13.66
N ARG A 124 41.99 -4.79 -12.51
CA ARG A 124 42.56 -5.24 -11.22
C ARG A 124 41.76 -6.39 -10.65
N LEU A 125 42.42 -7.22 -9.86
CA LEU A 125 41.77 -8.28 -9.11
C LEU A 125 41.74 -7.96 -7.62
N PHE A 126 40.67 -8.40 -7.01
CA PHE A 126 40.41 -8.26 -5.58
C PHE A 126 40.03 -9.62 -5.00
N THR A 127 40.24 -9.80 -3.71
CA THR A 127 39.54 -10.83 -2.95
C THR A 127 38.35 -10.16 -2.26
N LEU A 128 37.18 -10.76 -2.39
CA LEU A 128 35.93 -10.36 -1.70
C LEU A 128 35.51 -11.49 -0.76
N ALA A 129 35.24 -11.16 0.49
CA ALA A 129 34.43 -11.99 1.39
C ALA A 129 33.19 -11.22 1.79
N LEU A 130 32.00 -11.82 1.63
CA LEU A 130 30.70 -11.22 1.99
C LEU A 130 30.05 -12.09 3.06
N TYR A 131 29.70 -11.47 4.17
CA TYR A 131 29.09 -12.08 5.33
C TYR A 131 27.81 -11.37 5.72
N LEU A 132 26.84 -12.15 6.19
CA LEU A 132 25.51 -11.68 6.58
C LEU A 132 25.22 -12.22 7.98
N THR A 133 25.13 -11.38 8.99
CA THR A 133 24.72 -11.81 10.35
C THR A 133 23.28 -11.36 10.62
N VAL A 134 22.41 -12.33 10.81
CA VAL A 134 20.98 -12.12 11.10
C VAL A 134 20.77 -12.21 12.61
N TYR A 135 19.89 -11.36 13.14
CA TYR A 135 19.55 -11.28 14.55
C TYR A 135 18.07 -11.45 14.78
N ALA A 136 17.68 -12.13 15.89
CA ALA A 136 16.30 -12.26 16.35
C ALA A 136 16.20 -12.38 17.88
N GLU A 137 15.03 -12.21 18.42
CA GLU A 137 14.78 -12.31 19.88
C GLU A 137 14.68 -13.77 20.34
N THR A 138 14.17 -14.65 19.49
CA THR A 138 14.03 -16.08 19.77
C THR A 138 14.78 -16.94 18.77
N GLU A 139 15.10 -18.18 19.17
CA GLU A 139 15.76 -19.12 18.29
C GLU A 139 14.87 -19.55 17.11
N ALA A 140 13.55 -19.58 17.29
CA ALA A 140 12.60 -19.90 16.23
C ALA A 140 12.53 -18.80 15.19
N GLU A 141 12.36 -17.54 15.60
CA GLU A 141 12.39 -16.37 14.72
C GLU A 141 13.71 -16.27 13.95
N LEU A 142 14.85 -16.54 14.61
CA LEU A 142 16.13 -16.56 13.93
C LEU A 142 16.15 -17.62 12.81
N ALA A 143 15.55 -18.79 13.03
CA ALA A 143 15.52 -19.84 12.01
C ALA A 143 14.67 -19.40 10.80
N ASP A 144 13.55 -18.73 11.02
CA ASP A 144 12.66 -18.21 9.98
C ASP A 144 13.35 -17.07 9.20
N GLU A 145 13.95 -16.11 9.88
CA GLU A 145 14.69 -15.00 9.25
C GLU A 145 15.88 -15.50 8.41
N VAL A 146 16.62 -16.49 8.91
CA VAL A 146 17.72 -17.13 8.15
C VAL A 146 17.18 -17.84 6.91
N ALA A 147 16.02 -18.51 7.01
CA ALA A 147 15.40 -19.18 5.87
C ALA A 147 14.94 -18.16 4.82
N HIS A 148 14.34 -17.05 5.22
CA HIS A 148 13.94 -15.95 4.33
C HIS A 148 15.14 -15.34 3.61
N LEU A 149 16.20 -15.00 4.36
CA LEU A 149 17.42 -14.43 3.76
C LEU A 149 18.10 -15.41 2.81
N HIS A 150 18.12 -16.71 3.14
CA HIS A 150 18.66 -17.75 2.26
C HIS A 150 17.83 -17.88 0.97
N ALA A 151 16.49 -17.83 1.06
CA ALA A 151 15.61 -17.86 -0.10
C ALA A 151 15.83 -16.61 -1.00
N LEU A 152 15.95 -15.43 -0.40
CA LEU A 152 16.25 -14.19 -1.12
C LEU A 152 17.62 -14.29 -1.82
N ALA A 153 18.67 -14.72 -1.13
CA ALA A 153 19.99 -14.92 -1.73
C ALA A 153 19.92 -15.91 -2.90
N SER A 154 19.21 -17.03 -2.72
CA SER A 154 19.03 -18.04 -3.78
C SER A 154 18.30 -17.49 -5.01
N SER A 155 17.32 -16.60 -4.83
CA SER A 155 16.63 -15.94 -5.95
C SER A 155 17.55 -15.02 -6.77
N LEU A 156 18.62 -14.51 -6.13
CA LEU A 156 19.67 -13.73 -6.76
C LEU A 156 20.85 -14.59 -7.26
N LEU A 157 20.70 -15.92 -7.28
CA LEU A 157 21.74 -16.88 -7.63
C LEU A 157 22.98 -16.77 -6.73
N ILE A 158 22.80 -16.41 -5.47
CA ILE A 158 23.83 -16.35 -4.46
C ILE A 158 23.76 -17.61 -3.59
N ASP A 159 24.86 -18.34 -3.49
CA ASP A 159 24.96 -19.46 -2.56
C ASP A 159 25.39 -18.96 -1.19
N THR A 160 24.68 -19.37 -0.15
CA THR A 160 25.04 -19.08 1.24
C THR A 160 25.21 -20.35 2.07
N ALA A 161 26.09 -20.29 3.04
CA ALA A 161 26.32 -21.37 4.00
C ALA A 161 26.48 -20.81 5.42
N PRO A 162 25.97 -21.48 6.46
CA PRO A 162 26.18 -21.03 7.83
C PRO A 162 27.66 -21.16 8.23
N ALA A 163 28.14 -20.27 9.11
CA ALA A 163 29.48 -20.32 9.70
C ALA A 163 29.57 -21.48 10.73
N THR A 164 29.41 -22.73 10.28
CA THR A 164 29.36 -23.93 11.11
C THR A 164 30.69 -24.13 11.88
N PHE A 165 30.56 -24.34 13.19
CA PHE A 165 31.67 -24.46 14.17
C PHE A 165 32.55 -23.20 14.31
N ARG A 166 32.20 -22.11 13.61
CA ARG A 166 32.88 -20.82 13.66
C ARG A 166 31.94 -19.63 13.79
N PRO A 167 30.79 -19.74 14.51
CA PRO A 167 29.80 -18.66 14.54
C PRO A 167 30.35 -17.38 15.17
N LEU A 168 31.22 -17.49 16.19
CA LEU A 168 31.87 -16.32 16.80
C LEU A 168 32.79 -15.59 15.80
N HIS A 169 33.54 -16.32 14.99
CA HIS A 169 34.37 -15.72 13.94
C HIS A 169 33.50 -15.07 12.85
N GLY A 170 32.34 -15.68 12.54
CA GLY A 170 31.36 -15.10 11.64
C GLY A 170 30.88 -13.73 12.12
N TRP A 171 30.39 -13.69 13.34
CA TRP A 171 29.94 -12.45 13.97
C TRP A 171 31.02 -11.38 14.06
N ILE A 172 32.25 -11.75 14.49
CA ILE A 172 33.39 -10.82 14.53
C ILE A 172 33.66 -10.24 13.14
N SER A 173 33.53 -11.04 12.08
CA SER A 173 33.74 -10.59 10.70
C SER A 173 32.67 -9.61 10.21
N THR A 174 31.49 -9.53 10.84
CA THR A 174 30.46 -8.54 10.51
C THR A 174 30.52 -7.29 11.40
N LEU A 175 31.29 -7.32 12.48
CA LEU A 175 31.48 -6.12 13.31
C LEU A 175 32.35 -5.09 12.58
N PRO A 176 32.21 -3.77 12.85
CA PRO A 176 32.95 -2.70 12.19
C PRO A 176 34.43 -2.62 12.69
N LEU A 177 35.07 -3.78 12.80
CA LEU A 177 36.46 -3.90 13.26
C LEU A 177 37.45 -4.00 12.11
N GLY A 178 36.96 -4.12 10.86
CA GLY A 178 37.82 -4.34 9.68
C GLY A 178 38.54 -5.68 9.67
N THR A 179 38.11 -6.68 10.44
CA THR A 179 38.75 -7.98 10.61
C THR A 179 37.96 -9.08 9.96
N ASP A 180 38.54 -9.74 8.94
CA ASP A 180 38.00 -10.99 8.39
C ASP A 180 38.55 -12.18 9.19
N ALA A 181 37.77 -12.62 10.18
CA ALA A 181 38.16 -13.78 11.01
C ALA A 181 37.85 -15.14 10.35
N LEU A 182 37.02 -15.17 9.30
CA LEU A 182 36.63 -16.38 8.58
C LEU A 182 37.54 -16.70 7.40
N GLY A 183 37.96 -15.68 6.63
CA GLY A 183 38.82 -15.81 5.46
C GLY A 183 38.18 -16.52 4.26
N ALA A 184 36.82 -16.48 4.15
CA ALA A 184 36.10 -17.16 3.07
C ALA A 184 36.00 -16.26 1.82
N THR A 185 37.16 -16.07 1.15
CA THR A 185 37.29 -15.12 0.05
C THR A 185 37.03 -15.74 -1.34
N ARG A 186 36.50 -14.89 -2.27
CA ARG A 186 36.46 -15.16 -3.71
C ARG A 186 37.22 -14.09 -4.47
N THR A 187 37.76 -14.43 -5.64
CA THR A 187 38.48 -13.49 -6.48
C THR A 187 37.53 -12.88 -7.48
N MET A 188 37.46 -11.54 -7.54
CA MET A 188 36.66 -10.76 -8.47
C MET A 188 37.54 -9.74 -9.19
N ASP A 189 37.12 -9.31 -10.37
CA ASP A 189 37.70 -8.17 -11.07
C ASP A 189 37.02 -6.84 -10.65
N THR A 190 37.54 -5.76 -11.21
CA THR A 190 37.03 -4.41 -10.95
C THR A 190 35.55 -4.27 -11.31
N ASP A 191 35.13 -4.82 -12.45
CA ASP A 191 33.77 -4.64 -12.98
C ASP A 191 32.74 -5.41 -12.14
N ALA A 192 33.03 -6.66 -11.79
CA ALA A 192 32.20 -7.48 -10.93
C ALA A 192 32.09 -6.89 -9.51
N LEU A 193 33.17 -6.33 -8.98
CA LEU A 193 33.16 -5.67 -7.68
C LEU A 193 32.38 -4.36 -7.72
N ALA A 194 32.55 -3.55 -8.78
CA ALA A 194 31.79 -2.32 -8.96
C ALA A 194 30.27 -2.57 -9.11
N ALA A 195 29.89 -3.68 -9.77
CA ALA A 195 28.49 -4.07 -9.92
C ALA A 195 27.83 -4.42 -8.57
N LEU A 196 28.60 -4.87 -7.57
CA LEU A 196 28.08 -5.15 -6.23
C LEU A 196 27.50 -3.89 -5.55
N LEU A 197 28.12 -2.72 -5.78
CA LEU A 197 27.75 -1.41 -5.25
C LEU A 197 27.09 -1.50 -3.87
N PRO A 198 27.87 -1.57 -2.76
CA PRO A 198 27.33 -1.84 -1.42
C PRO A 198 26.57 -0.66 -0.81
N PHE A 199 26.47 0.45 -1.53
CA PHE A 199 25.78 1.65 -1.11
C PHE A 199 24.40 1.69 -1.75
N THR A 200 23.39 1.22 -1.02
CA THR A 200 21.99 1.37 -1.37
C THR A 200 21.41 2.55 -0.58
N SER A 201 20.44 3.22 -1.18
CA SER A 201 19.65 4.21 -0.46
C SER A 201 18.42 3.54 0.13
N PRO A 202 18.04 3.83 1.38
CA PRO A 202 16.75 3.43 1.93
C PRO A 202 15.60 4.30 1.38
N ASP A 203 15.87 5.15 0.39
CA ASP A 203 14.88 6.03 -0.25
C ASP A 203 14.09 5.24 -1.30
N LEU A 204 12.89 5.71 -1.57
CA LEU A 204 12.08 5.18 -2.66
C LEU A 204 12.76 5.43 -4.00
N ASP A 205 12.59 4.49 -4.92
CA ASP A 205 12.96 4.68 -6.31
C ASP A 205 12.15 5.84 -6.90
N THR A 206 12.85 6.75 -7.57
CA THR A 206 12.26 7.92 -8.24
C THR A 206 12.10 7.71 -9.75
N ASP A 207 12.48 6.55 -10.27
CA ASP A 207 12.31 6.22 -11.67
C ASP A 207 10.82 6.06 -12.02
N GLY A 208 10.39 6.68 -13.11
CA GLY A 208 9.01 6.62 -13.58
C GLY A 208 8.02 7.54 -12.84
N LEU A 209 8.51 8.46 -11.99
CA LEU A 209 7.66 9.50 -11.40
C LEU A 209 7.13 10.44 -12.49
N GLY A 210 5.84 10.77 -12.42
CA GLY A 210 5.12 11.59 -13.40
C GLY A 210 4.72 12.96 -12.89
N SER A 211 3.83 13.60 -13.64
CA SER A 211 3.28 14.93 -13.30
C SER A 211 2.38 14.92 -12.07
N THR A 212 1.98 13.77 -11.59
CA THR A 212 1.13 13.56 -10.39
C THR A 212 1.93 13.24 -9.13
N THR A 213 3.27 13.33 -9.22
CA THR A 213 4.17 13.12 -8.08
C THR A 213 3.97 14.18 -7.00
N VAL A 214 3.90 13.75 -5.76
CA VAL A 214 3.80 14.62 -4.59
C VAL A 214 4.88 14.29 -3.56
N VAL A 215 5.32 15.32 -2.83
CA VAL A 215 6.23 15.15 -1.68
C VAL A 215 5.39 14.71 -0.48
N TRP A 216 5.74 13.60 0.14
CA TRP A 216 5.06 13.15 1.37
C TRP A 216 5.75 13.66 2.63
N GLY A 217 7.07 13.76 2.60
CA GLY A 217 7.87 14.18 3.74
C GLY A 217 9.33 13.77 3.60
N THR A 218 9.96 13.48 4.72
CA THR A 218 11.34 12.99 4.78
C THR A 218 11.35 11.51 5.18
N ASN A 219 12.33 10.80 4.65
CA ASN A 219 12.63 9.44 5.07
C ASN A 219 13.18 9.44 6.51
N THR A 220 12.66 8.58 7.37
CA THR A 220 13.09 8.50 8.78
C THR A 220 14.50 7.90 8.95
N HIS A 221 15.06 7.28 7.91
CA HIS A 221 16.36 6.60 7.97
C HIS A 221 17.48 7.33 7.22
N SER A 222 17.16 8.11 6.17
CA SER A 222 18.15 8.81 5.34
C SER A 222 18.04 10.32 5.36
N ALA A 223 16.99 10.90 5.92
CA ALA A 223 16.62 12.32 5.79
C ALA A 223 16.40 12.78 4.32
N GLY A 224 16.38 11.86 3.35
CA GLY A 224 15.98 12.12 1.97
C GLY A 224 14.50 12.46 1.87
N LEU A 225 14.10 13.06 0.73
CA LEU A 225 12.69 13.33 0.46
C LEU A 225 11.97 12.05 0.01
N VAL A 226 10.78 11.81 0.55
CA VAL A 226 9.88 10.77 0.08
C VAL A 226 8.95 11.38 -0.96
N LEU A 227 9.22 11.07 -2.22
CA LEU A 227 8.42 11.42 -3.37
C LEU A 227 7.55 10.22 -3.75
N TRP A 228 6.25 10.43 -3.94
CA TRP A 228 5.34 9.35 -4.28
C TRP A 228 4.35 9.74 -5.37
N ASP A 229 4.19 8.87 -6.35
CA ASP A 229 3.21 9.01 -7.42
C ASP A 229 2.31 7.79 -7.48
N ARG A 230 1.08 7.94 -7.01
CA ARG A 230 0.07 6.86 -7.03
C ARG A 230 -0.36 6.45 -8.43
N PHE A 231 -0.14 7.32 -9.42
CA PHE A 231 -0.54 7.12 -10.80
C PHE A 231 0.63 6.71 -11.69
N ALA A 232 1.80 6.44 -11.11
CA ALA A 232 2.97 5.99 -11.85
C ALA A 232 2.67 4.70 -12.63
N PRO A 233 3.21 4.54 -13.86
CA PRO A 233 2.87 3.42 -14.75
C PRO A 233 3.20 2.04 -14.18
N HIS A 234 4.21 1.95 -13.32
CA HIS A 234 4.67 0.71 -12.69
C HIS A 234 3.81 0.26 -11.50
N ILE A 235 2.87 1.10 -11.04
CA ILE A 235 1.99 0.79 -9.92
C ILE A 235 0.79 -0.02 -10.40
N ASP A 236 0.53 -1.16 -9.77
CA ASP A 236 -0.51 -2.12 -10.17
C ASP A 236 -1.92 -1.54 -10.12
N ASN A 237 -2.21 -0.71 -9.14
CA ASN A 237 -3.44 0.05 -9.01
C ASN A 237 -3.20 1.31 -8.17
N HIS A 238 -4.14 2.26 -8.22
CA HIS A 238 -4.01 3.55 -7.54
C HIS A 238 -4.66 3.58 -6.15
N ASN A 239 -5.05 2.42 -5.61
CA ASN A 239 -5.69 2.32 -4.31
C ASN A 239 -4.67 2.43 -3.17
N MET A 240 -5.12 2.99 -2.06
CA MET A 240 -4.33 3.13 -0.84
C MET A 240 -5.15 2.74 0.39
N VAL A 241 -4.50 2.13 1.37
CA VAL A 241 -5.06 1.92 2.69
C VAL A 241 -4.20 2.62 3.73
N VAL A 242 -4.83 3.34 4.65
CA VAL A 242 -4.16 4.03 5.76
C VAL A 242 -4.68 3.46 7.07
N LEU A 243 -3.82 2.78 7.79
CA LEU A 243 -4.13 2.13 9.06
C LEU A 243 -3.41 2.83 10.20
N ALA A 244 -4.16 3.23 11.23
CA ALA A 244 -3.62 3.99 12.35
C ALA A 244 -4.45 3.76 13.61
N ARG A 245 -3.83 3.80 14.79
CA ARG A 245 -4.60 4.03 16.02
C ARG A 245 -5.09 5.48 16.09
N SER A 246 -6.10 5.74 16.93
CA SER A 246 -6.57 7.10 17.19
C SER A 246 -5.43 8.02 17.66
N GLY A 247 -5.39 9.25 17.14
CA GLY A 247 -4.37 10.25 17.46
C GLY A 247 -2.99 10.02 16.83
N ALA A 248 -2.81 9.01 15.98
CA ALA A 248 -1.53 8.75 15.32
C ALA A 248 -1.21 9.72 14.17
N GLY A 249 -2.17 10.54 13.69
CA GLY A 249 -1.96 11.52 12.63
C GLY A 249 -2.51 11.10 11.27
N LYS A 250 -3.43 10.12 11.20
CA LYS A 250 -4.04 9.60 9.96
C LYS A 250 -4.62 10.69 9.07
N SER A 251 -5.53 11.51 9.62
CA SER A 251 -6.23 12.55 8.88
C SER A 251 -5.28 13.67 8.43
N TYR A 252 -4.25 13.97 9.22
CA TYR A 252 -3.21 14.94 8.85
C TYR A 252 -2.45 14.50 7.60
N LEU A 253 -1.96 13.25 7.58
CA LEU A 253 -1.24 12.69 6.43
C LEU A 253 -2.14 12.62 5.18
N ALA A 254 -3.39 12.17 5.35
CA ALA A 254 -4.35 12.09 4.25
C ALA A 254 -4.68 13.46 3.66
N LYS A 255 -4.90 14.47 4.51
CA LYS A 255 -5.12 15.86 4.07
C LYS A 255 -3.90 16.43 3.34
N LEU A 256 -2.67 16.13 3.83
CA LEU A 256 -1.43 16.58 3.17
C LEU A 256 -1.30 15.98 1.76
N GLU A 257 -1.49 14.67 1.62
CA GLU A 257 -1.50 14.03 0.31
C GLU A 257 -2.55 14.63 -0.63
N LEU A 258 -3.77 14.79 -0.13
CA LEU A 258 -4.89 15.36 -0.92
C LEU A 258 -4.60 16.79 -1.37
N LEU A 259 -4.15 17.66 -0.45
CA LEU A 259 -3.80 19.05 -0.77
C LEU A 259 -2.76 19.10 -1.89
N ARG A 260 -1.70 18.33 -1.78
CA ARG A 260 -0.61 18.30 -2.76
C ARG A 260 -1.04 17.66 -4.08
N SER A 261 -1.88 16.62 -4.02
CA SER A 261 -2.47 16.02 -5.23
C SER A 261 -3.36 16.99 -5.99
N LEU A 262 -4.16 17.81 -5.28
CA LEU A 262 -4.95 18.88 -5.89
C LEU A 262 -4.06 19.94 -6.58
N MET A 263 -2.91 20.29 -5.98
CA MET A 263 -1.96 21.26 -6.55
C MET A 263 -1.37 20.77 -7.89
N VAL A 264 -1.23 19.47 -8.10
CA VAL A 264 -0.75 18.88 -9.35
C VAL A 264 -1.89 18.46 -10.30
N GLY A 265 -3.12 18.91 -10.04
CA GLY A 265 -4.27 18.74 -10.93
C GLY A 265 -5.06 17.44 -10.75
N VAL A 266 -4.77 16.65 -9.73
CA VAL A 266 -5.58 15.48 -9.37
C VAL A 266 -6.89 15.95 -8.75
N GLN A 267 -8.03 15.41 -9.19
CA GLN A 267 -9.33 15.69 -8.57
C GLN A 267 -9.54 14.80 -7.35
N ALA A 268 -10.28 15.28 -6.36
CA ALA A 268 -10.55 14.52 -5.16
C ALA A 268 -12.04 14.56 -4.74
N ALA A 269 -12.50 13.46 -4.16
CA ALA A 269 -13.76 13.39 -3.45
C ALA A 269 -13.55 12.69 -2.10
N ILE A 270 -14.17 13.18 -1.05
CA ILE A 270 -13.96 12.71 0.32
C ILE A 270 -15.32 12.35 0.93
N ILE A 271 -15.43 11.17 1.51
CA ILE A 271 -16.51 10.80 2.42
C ILE A 271 -16.00 11.02 3.84
N ASP A 272 -16.61 11.99 4.53
CA ASP A 272 -16.13 12.54 5.80
C ASP A 272 -17.22 12.41 6.88
N PRO A 273 -17.21 11.36 7.69
CA PRO A 273 -18.20 11.17 8.74
C PRO A 273 -18.10 12.19 9.88
N GLU A 274 -16.89 12.69 10.16
CA GLU A 274 -16.61 13.54 11.33
C GLU A 274 -16.50 15.04 11.00
N ASP A 275 -16.63 15.41 9.71
CA ASP A 275 -16.49 16.80 9.20
C ASP A 275 -15.10 17.41 9.45
N GLU A 276 -14.06 16.58 9.33
CA GLU A 276 -12.67 16.99 9.55
C GLU A 276 -12.02 17.72 8.37
N TYR A 277 -12.58 17.57 7.15
CA TYR A 277 -11.99 18.10 5.91
C TYR A 277 -12.55 19.45 5.49
N ALA A 278 -13.37 20.09 6.34
CA ALA A 278 -13.99 21.38 6.05
C ALA A 278 -12.97 22.48 5.74
N ALA A 279 -11.95 22.62 6.60
CA ALA A 279 -10.90 23.64 6.43
C ALA A 279 -10.12 23.43 5.12
N LEU A 280 -9.85 22.17 4.74
CA LEU A 280 -9.20 21.85 3.48
C LEU A 280 -10.07 22.27 2.29
N ALA A 281 -11.37 21.97 2.32
CA ALA A 281 -12.30 22.37 1.25
C ALA A 281 -12.35 23.89 1.09
N ASP A 282 -12.48 24.61 2.19
CA ASP A 282 -12.55 26.08 2.20
C ASP A 282 -11.24 26.71 1.66
N ALA A 283 -10.09 26.15 2.05
CA ALA A 283 -8.78 26.67 1.62
C ALA A 283 -8.52 26.52 0.11
N VAL A 284 -9.06 25.47 -0.52
CA VAL A 284 -8.85 25.22 -1.97
C VAL A 284 -10.06 25.60 -2.82
N GLY A 285 -11.11 26.18 -2.24
CA GLY A 285 -12.35 26.51 -2.97
C GLY A 285 -13.12 25.26 -3.42
N GLY A 286 -13.06 24.18 -2.64
CA GLY A 286 -13.78 22.94 -2.88
C GLY A 286 -15.25 23.03 -2.50
N ALA A 287 -16.07 22.12 -3.04
CA ALA A 287 -17.48 22.01 -2.69
C ALA A 287 -17.66 21.19 -1.40
N ARG A 288 -18.56 21.63 -0.52
CA ARG A 288 -18.98 20.89 0.68
C ARG A 288 -20.44 20.50 0.55
N VAL A 289 -20.71 19.22 0.74
CA VAL A 289 -22.03 18.60 0.64
C VAL A 289 -22.38 18.05 2.01
N ALA A 290 -23.18 18.79 2.77
CA ALA A 290 -23.64 18.34 4.08
C ALA A 290 -24.88 17.43 3.90
N LEU A 291 -24.68 16.12 3.79
CA LEU A 291 -25.79 15.18 3.76
C LEU A 291 -26.61 15.29 5.05
N GLY A 292 -27.92 15.14 4.93
CA GLY A 292 -28.80 15.37 6.05
C GLY A 292 -29.35 16.79 6.13
N THR A 293 -28.96 17.64 5.16
CA THR A 293 -29.51 18.98 5.02
C THR A 293 -30.17 19.18 3.64
N PRO A 294 -31.10 20.12 3.48
CA PRO A 294 -31.68 20.39 2.16
C PRO A 294 -30.64 20.79 1.08
N ALA A 295 -29.48 21.33 1.49
CA ALA A 295 -28.42 21.72 0.59
C ALA A 295 -27.55 20.54 0.14
N GLY A 296 -27.62 19.38 0.80
CA GLY A 296 -26.80 18.19 0.54
C GLY A 296 -27.59 16.98 0.04
N ARG A 297 -28.70 17.19 -0.65
CA ARG A 297 -29.59 16.11 -1.12
C ARG A 297 -29.06 15.49 -2.41
N ILE A 298 -29.17 14.16 -2.52
CA ILE A 298 -28.85 13.38 -3.71
C ILE A 298 -30.08 12.56 -4.09
N ASN A 299 -30.65 12.83 -5.27
CA ASN A 299 -31.79 12.07 -5.77
C ASN A 299 -31.31 10.69 -6.30
N PRO A 300 -31.78 9.57 -5.74
CA PRO A 300 -31.43 8.25 -6.21
C PRO A 300 -31.87 7.94 -7.65
N PHE A 301 -32.77 8.69 -8.21
CA PHE A 301 -33.34 8.50 -9.57
C PHE A 301 -32.61 9.27 -10.65
N ASP A 302 -31.60 10.08 -10.33
CA ASP A 302 -30.84 10.83 -11.34
C ASP A 302 -30.21 9.91 -12.37
N LEU A 303 -30.39 10.21 -13.64
CA LEU A 303 -29.82 9.50 -14.77
C LEU A 303 -28.55 10.22 -15.27
N PRO A 304 -27.63 9.51 -15.96
CA PRO A 304 -26.50 10.15 -16.58
C PRO A 304 -26.97 11.11 -17.69
N GLU A 305 -26.20 12.19 -17.91
CA GLU A 305 -26.46 13.06 -19.05
C GLU A 305 -26.25 12.28 -20.35
N PRO A 306 -27.19 12.33 -21.30
CA PRO A 306 -27.02 11.71 -22.59
C PRO A 306 -25.89 12.41 -23.36
N ASP A 307 -24.93 11.65 -23.93
CA ASP A 307 -23.87 12.16 -24.79
C ASP A 307 -24.43 13.02 -25.91
N THR A 308 -23.97 14.27 -26.01
CA THR A 308 -24.37 15.22 -27.04
C THR A 308 -23.70 14.98 -28.38
N ASP A 309 -22.58 14.25 -28.41
CA ASP A 309 -21.82 13.94 -29.61
C ASP A 309 -22.29 12.60 -30.21
N GLY A 310 -23.20 12.70 -31.17
CA GLY A 310 -23.91 11.60 -31.82
C GLY A 310 -23.10 10.62 -32.67
N ASP A 311 -21.77 10.49 -32.48
CA ASP A 311 -20.89 9.69 -33.35
C ASP A 311 -20.20 8.48 -32.66
N ASN A 312 -20.55 8.14 -31.44
CA ASN A 312 -20.05 6.90 -30.87
C ASN A 312 -21.02 5.74 -31.10
N GLU A 313 -20.96 5.12 -32.28
CA GLU A 313 -21.46 3.78 -32.57
C GLU A 313 -20.76 2.65 -31.76
N ARG A 314 -20.16 2.96 -30.62
CA ARG A 314 -19.62 1.97 -29.69
C ARG A 314 -20.76 1.47 -28.81
N ASP A 315 -21.25 0.31 -29.15
CA ASP A 315 -22.31 -0.51 -28.57
C ASP A 315 -23.73 -0.20 -29.01
N GLY A 316 -24.13 -0.85 -30.08
CA GLY A 316 -25.52 -0.95 -30.55
C GLY A 316 -26.51 -1.56 -29.54
N ASP A 317 -26.05 -1.94 -28.32
CA ASP A 317 -26.84 -2.56 -27.24
C ASP A 317 -27.01 -1.63 -26.00
N GLY A 318 -26.39 -0.45 -26.01
CA GLY A 318 -26.36 0.46 -24.84
C GLY A 318 -27.60 1.32 -24.61
N ARG A 319 -28.52 1.41 -25.55
CA ARG A 319 -29.63 2.36 -25.56
C ARG A 319 -30.74 2.14 -24.51
N GLY A 320 -30.67 1.18 -23.68
CA GLY A 320 -31.60 0.97 -22.53
C GLY A 320 -30.90 0.65 -21.22
N GLN A 321 -29.59 0.44 -21.27
CA GLN A 321 -28.84 -0.07 -20.12
C GLN A 321 -28.68 0.97 -19.00
N GLY A 322 -28.65 2.27 -19.31
CA GLY A 322 -28.52 3.33 -18.29
C GLY A 322 -29.72 3.39 -17.34
N LEU A 323 -30.94 3.39 -17.88
CA LEU A 323 -32.16 3.35 -17.09
C LEU A 323 -32.25 2.05 -16.27
N MET A 324 -31.93 0.90 -16.88
CA MET A 324 -31.98 -0.38 -16.18
C MET A 324 -30.95 -0.47 -15.05
N ARG A 325 -29.70 -0.01 -15.27
CA ARG A 325 -28.68 0.08 -14.21
C ARG A 325 -29.14 0.96 -13.08
N ARG A 326 -29.82 2.09 -13.39
CA ARG A 326 -30.36 2.99 -12.40
C ARG A 326 -31.47 2.34 -11.60
N ALA A 327 -32.40 1.66 -12.26
CA ALA A 327 -33.46 0.92 -11.60
C ALA A 327 -32.92 -0.15 -10.64
N LEU A 328 -31.89 -0.90 -11.06
CA LEU A 328 -31.20 -1.88 -10.21
C LEU A 328 -30.53 -1.24 -8.98
N PHE A 329 -29.93 -0.06 -9.15
CA PHE A 329 -29.38 0.67 -8.01
C PHE A 329 -30.47 1.13 -7.05
N VAL A 330 -31.56 1.72 -7.55
CA VAL A 330 -32.69 2.15 -6.73
C VAL A 330 -33.26 0.95 -5.98
N HIS A 331 -33.41 -0.19 -6.64
CA HIS A 331 -33.85 -1.43 -5.99
C HIS A 331 -32.93 -1.81 -4.81
N THR A 332 -31.61 -1.77 -5.01
CA THR A 332 -30.62 -2.06 -3.96
C THR A 332 -30.72 -1.04 -2.82
N LEU A 333 -30.91 0.25 -3.13
CA LEU A 333 -31.06 1.31 -2.15
C LEU A 333 -32.31 1.12 -1.28
N ILE A 334 -33.45 0.81 -1.91
CA ILE A 334 -34.69 0.54 -1.20
C ILE A 334 -34.55 -0.68 -0.29
N ALA A 335 -33.91 -1.75 -0.75
CA ALA A 335 -33.59 -2.90 0.09
C ALA A 335 -32.70 -2.53 1.31
N THR A 336 -31.79 -1.57 1.14
CA THR A 336 -30.97 -1.06 2.26
C THR A 336 -31.82 -0.24 3.24
N MET A 337 -32.84 0.49 2.76
CA MET A 337 -33.74 1.30 3.60
C MET A 337 -34.71 0.47 4.44
N VAL A 338 -35.27 -0.59 3.84
CA VAL A 338 -36.39 -1.35 4.46
C VAL A 338 -36.00 -2.76 4.92
N GLY A 339 -34.79 -3.23 4.58
CA GLY A 339 -34.31 -4.59 4.85
C GLY A 339 -34.53 -5.55 3.67
N GLU A 340 -34.33 -6.84 3.92
CA GLU A 340 -34.43 -7.87 2.88
C GLU A 340 -35.84 -7.92 2.27
N LEU A 341 -35.89 -7.96 0.94
CA LEU A 341 -37.11 -8.04 0.15
C LEU A 341 -37.35 -9.48 -0.28
N ASP A 342 -38.55 -10.01 -0.06
CA ASP A 342 -38.97 -11.25 -0.67
C ASP A 342 -39.23 -11.09 -2.18
N ALA A 343 -39.31 -12.20 -2.92
CA ALA A 343 -39.47 -12.16 -4.38
C ALA A 343 -40.73 -11.41 -4.84
N ALA A 344 -41.80 -11.48 -4.06
CA ALA A 344 -43.08 -10.79 -4.41
C ALA A 344 -42.93 -9.26 -4.21
N THR A 345 -42.33 -8.83 -3.09
CA THR A 345 -42.03 -7.42 -2.82
C THR A 345 -41.02 -6.87 -3.81
N ALA A 346 -39.99 -7.65 -4.19
CA ALA A 346 -39.04 -7.25 -5.21
C ALA A 346 -39.72 -7.00 -6.58
N ALA A 347 -40.65 -7.86 -6.97
CA ALA A 347 -41.37 -7.71 -8.24
C ALA A 347 -42.29 -6.47 -8.28
N VAL A 348 -42.99 -6.14 -7.19
CA VAL A 348 -43.83 -4.90 -7.13
C VAL A 348 -42.95 -3.65 -7.10
N LEU A 349 -41.80 -3.69 -6.45
CA LEU A 349 -40.83 -2.60 -6.45
C LEU A 349 -40.29 -2.32 -7.85
N ASP A 350 -39.89 -3.36 -8.58
CA ASP A 350 -39.36 -3.24 -9.94
C ASP A 350 -40.37 -2.55 -10.88
N ARG A 351 -41.67 -2.97 -10.82
CA ARG A 351 -42.76 -2.31 -11.58
C ARG A 351 -42.97 -0.86 -11.15
N ALA A 352 -42.91 -0.57 -9.84
CA ALA A 352 -43.09 0.77 -9.33
C ALA A 352 -42.00 1.74 -9.79
N ILE A 353 -40.72 1.29 -9.78
CA ILE A 353 -39.59 2.09 -10.25
C ILE A 353 -39.77 2.48 -11.72
N LEU A 354 -40.08 1.50 -12.59
CA LEU A 354 -40.29 1.76 -14.01
C LEU A 354 -41.53 2.64 -14.24
N THR A 355 -42.60 2.48 -13.45
CA THR A 355 -43.80 3.32 -13.50
C THR A 355 -43.50 4.76 -13.07
N ALA A 356 -42.70 4.97 -12.04
CA ALA A 356 -42.29 6.31 -11.61
C ALA A 356 -41.54 7.04 -12.73
N TYR A 357 -40.58 6.37 -13.38
CA TYR A 357 -39.90 6.95 -14.55
C TYR A 357 -40.86 7.22 -15.72
N ALA A 358 -41.77 6.30 -16.03
CA ALA A 358 -42.73 6.47 -17.12
C ALA A 358 -43.67 7.66 -16.87
N ARG A 359 -44.14 7.88 -15.62
CA ARG A 359 -44.93 9.06 -15.22
C ARG A 359 -44.18 10.37 -15.40
N ALA A 360 -42.84 10.36 -15.14
CA ALA A 360 -41.97 11.49 -15.42
C ALA A 360 -41.66 11.65 -16.93
N GLY A 361 -42.21 10.77 -17.78
CA GLY A 361 -41.99 10.75 -19.23
C GLY A 361 -40.61 10.26 -19.64
N ILE A 362 -39.90 9.58 -18.74
CA ILE A 362 -38.59 9.00 -18.97
C ILE A 362 -38.74 7.54 -19.40
N THR A 363 -38.09 7.17 -20.50
CA THR A 363 -38.15 5.85 -21.10
C THR A 363 -36.76 5.30 -21.39
N ALA A 364 -36.67 4.15 -22.05
CA ALA A 364 -35.39 3.60 -22.51
C ALA A 364 -34.69 4.51 -23.54
N ASP A 365 -35.39 5.46 -24.16
CA ASP A 365 -34.75 6.46 -25.05
C ASP A 365 -33.96 7.48 -24.23
N ALA A 366 -32.63 7.51 -24.38
CA ALA A 366 -31.74 8.41 -23.67
C ALA A 366 -32.09 9.91 -23.86
N ARG A 367 -32.75 10.27 -24.96
CA ARG A 367 -33.19 11.65 -25.18
C ARG A 367 -34.18 12.13 -24.12
N THR A 368 -34.93 11.20 -23.51
CA THR A 368 -35.90 11.48 -22.45
C THR A 368 -35.25 11.70 -21.08
N TRP A 369 -33.95 11.34 -20.90
CA TRP A 369 -33.28 11.41 -19.60
C TRP A 369 -32.93 12.83 -19.14
N ARG A 370 -33.06 13.81 -20.02
CA ARG A 370 -32.97 15.24 -19.68
C ARG A 370 -34.20 15.79 -18.94
N ARG A 371 -35.29 15.02 -18.86
CA ARG A 371 -36.48 15.38 -18.07
C ARG A 371 -36.17 15.26 -16.60
N THR A 372 -36.92 16.00 -15.79
CA THR A 372 -36.80 15.91 -14.32
C THR A 372 -37.05 14.48 -13.85
N PRO A 373 -36.08 13.84 -13.18
CA PRO A 373 -36.25 12.48 -12.68
C PRO A 373 -37.31 12.45 -11.56
N PRO A 374 -38.02 11.31 -11.36
CA PRO A 374 -38.90 11.14 -10.22
C PRO A 374 -38.10 11.22 -8.90
N VAL A 375 -38.81 11.40 -7.78
CA VAL A 375 -38.28 11.39 -6.42
C VAL A 375 -38.85 10.21 -5.63
N LEU A 376 -38.41 10.00 -4.39
CA LEU A 376 -38.91 8.88 -3.56
C LEU A 376 -40.41 8.93 -3.33
N ALA A 377 -41.00 10.11 -3.19
CA ALA A 377 -42.46 10.27 -3.08
C ALA A 377 -43.19 9.73 -4.34
N ASP A 378 -42.69 10.00 -5.54
CA ASP A 378 -43.25 9.47 -6.79
C ASP A 378 -43.21 7.94 -6.84
N LEU A 379 -42.13 7.33 -6.28
CA LEU A 379 -42.05 5.87 -6.12
C LEU A 379 -43.12 5.34 -5.17
N ALA A 380 -43.31 6.00 -4.02
CA ALA A 380 -44.33 5.62 -3.06
C ALA A 380 -45.74 5.71 -3.67
N GLU A 381 -46.05 6.77 -4.44
CA GLU A 381 -47.31 6.90 -5.19
C GLU A 381 -47.45 5.78 -6.24
N ALA A 382 -46.38 5.40 -6.93
CA ALA A 382 -46.41 4.31 -7.89
C ALA A 382 -46.64 2.95 -7.21
N LEU A 383 -46.16 2.76 -5.98
CA LEU A 383 -46.44 1.58 -5.16
C LEU A 383 -47.90 1.56 -4.68
N TYR A 384 -48.44 2.67 -4.16
CA TYR A 384 -49.86 2.77 -3.75
C TYR A 384 -50.85 2.56 -4.91
N ALA A 385 -50.46 2.87 -6.14
CA ALA A 385 -51.28 2.64 -7.34
C ALA A 385 -51.37 1.17 -7.77
N GLN A 386 -50.62 0.27 -7.19
CA GLN A 386 -50.68 -1.18 -7.43
C GLN A 386 -51.73 -1.80 -6.49
N GLU A 387 -52.42 -2.86 -6.93
CA GLU A 387 -53.46 -3.54 -6.12
C GLU A 387 -52.87 -4.53 -5.09
N GLU A 388 -51.61 -4.93 -5.25
CA GLU A 388 -50.96 -5.94 -4.42
C GLU A 388 -50.68 -5.42 -2.99
N PRO A 389 -51.09 -6.17 -1.94
CA PRO A 389 -50.84 -5.79 -0.55
C PRO A 389 -49.37 -5.58 -0.19
N GLN A 390 -48.47 -6.24 -0.92
CA GLN A 390 -47.02 -6.10 -0.75
C GLN A 390 -46.55 -4.70 -1.18
N ALA A 391 -47.14 -4.13 -2.25
CA ALA A 391 -46.83 -2.79 -2.73
C ALA A 391 -47.24 -1.72 -1.69
N HIS A 392 -48.43 -1.84 -1.13
CA HIS A 392 -48.91 -0.93 -0.07
C HIS A 392 -48.04 -1.03 1.19
N ARG A 393 -47.67 -2.26 1.62
CA ARG A 393 -46.76 -2.43 2.77
C ARG A 393 -45.40 -1.80 2.53
N LEU A 394 -44.83 -1.96 1.34
CA LEU A 394 -43.55 -1.35 0.98
C LEU A 394 -43.66 0.19 0.96
N ALA A 395 -44.75 0.76 0.45
CA ALA A 395 -44.98 2.20 0.50
C ALA A 395 -45.04 2.73 1.94
N GLU A 396 -45.71 2.00 2.85
CA GLU A 396 -45.74 2.34 4.28
C GLU A 396 -44.32 2.25 4.92
N GLN A 397 -43.54 1.27 4.57
CA GLN A 397 -42.14 1.15 5.04
C GLN A 397 -41.27 2.30 4.53
N LEU A 398 -41.55 2.87 3.37
CA LEU A 398 -40.88 4.04 2.83
C LEU A 398 -41.35 5.37 3.40
N HIS A 399 -42.46 5.39 4.14
CA HIS A 399 -43.06 6.61 4.71
C HIS A 399 -42.04 7.46 5.52
N PRO A 400 -41.14 6.88 6.36
CA PRO A 400 -40.12 7.66 7.07
C PRO A 400 -39.23 8.47 6.13
N TYR A 401 -38.96 7.98 4.92
CA TYR A 401 -38.07 8.58 3.92
C TYR A 401 -38.76 9.50 2.94
N THR A 402 -40.10 9.43 2.81
CA THR A 402 -40.89 10.23 1.87
C THR A 402 -41.67 11.34 2.55
N HIS A 403 -42.24 11.09 3.72
CA HIS A 403 -43.09 12.05 4.46
C HIS A 403 -42.70 12.16 5.95
N GLY A 404 -41.84 11.26 6.45
CA GLY A 404 -41.45 11.22 7.85
C GLY A 404 -40.16 11.98 8.15
N ALA A 405 -39.44 11.52 9.20
CA ALA A 405 -38.27 12.20 9.75
C ALA A 405 -37.12 12.34 8.76
N TYR A 406 -36.99 11.42 7.81
CA TYR A 406 -35.90 11.42 6.83
C TYR A 406 -36.28 12.02 5.47
N ALA A 407 -37.52 12.50 5.28
CA ALA A 407 -37.98 13.01 3.99
C ALA A 407 -37.11 14.17 3.47
N ALA A 408 -36.80 15.12 4.35
CA ALA A 408 -35.93 16.25 3.98
C ALA A 408 -34.54 15.86 3.50
N LEU A 409 -34.08 14.65 3.84
CA LEU A 409 -32.74 14.13 3.52
C LEU A 409 -32.70 13.41 2.18
N PHE A 410 -33.76 12.67 1.83
CA PHE A 410 -33.77 11.75 0.70
C PHE A 410 -34.81 12.05 -0.36
N ASP A 411 -35.88 12.75 -0.01
CA ASP A 411 -36.95 13.05 -0.96
C ASP A 411 -36.82 14.46 -1.56
N GLY A 412 -36.59 14.50 -2.86
CA GLY A 412 -36.45 15.72 -3.65
C GLY A 412 -35.32 15.69 -4.65
N PRO A 413 -35.21 16.72 -5.51
CA PRO A 413 -34.19 16.82 -6.53
C PRO A 413 -32.80 16.96 -5.92
N THR A 414 -31.80 16.52 -6.64
CA THR A 414 -30.40 16.69 -6.25
C THR A 414 -30.03 18.17 -6.13
N SER A 415 -29.39 18.53 -5.04
CA SER A 415 -28.97 19.90 -4.77
C SER A 415 -27.91 20.36 -5.80
N THR A 416 -27.86 21.65 -6.04
CA THR A 416 -26.83 22.24 -6.92
C THR A 416 -25.47 22.38 -6.20
N GLY A 417 -24.39 22.56 -6.95
CA GLY A 417 -23.06 22.81 -6.37
C GLY A 417 -22.33 21.57 -5.85
N LEU A 418 -22.77 20.37 -6.25
CA LEU A 418 -22.14 19.10 -5.85
C LEU A 418 -20.94 18.72 -6.75
N GLU A 419 -20.33 19.67 -7.46
CA GLU A 419 -19.24 19.46 -8.40
C GLU A 419 -18.05 20.36 -8.10
N GLY A 420 -16.87 19.90 -8.48
CA GLY A 420 -15.64 20.65 -8.26
C GLY A 420 -14.39 19.76 -8.41
N HIS A 421 -13.23 20.38 -8.30
CA HIS A 421 -11.95 19.67 -8.24
C HIS A 421 -11.77 18.92 -6.91
N LEU A 422 -12.39 19.44 -5.84
CA LEU A 422 -12.55 18.79 -4.55
C LEU A 422 -14.02 18.82 -4.15
N VAL A 423 -14.58 17.68 -3.74
CA VAL A 423 -15.92 17.58 -3.15
C VAL A 423 -15.84 16.81 -1.84
N VAL A 424 -16.26 17.43 -0.75
CA VAL A 424 -16.30 16.81 0.58
C VAL A 424 -17.75 16.50 0.95
N TYR A 425 -18.09 15.24 1.14
CA TYR A 425 -19.40 14.76 1.59
C TYR A 425 -19.36 14.56 3.10
N SER A 426 -19.88 15.51 3.86
CA SER A 426 -20.00 15.40 5.32
C SER A 426 -21.25 14.60 5.69
N LEU A 427 -21.07 13.60 6.56
CA LEU A 427 -22.15 12.77 7.10
C LEU A 427 -22.58 13.23 8.50
N ARG A 428 -21.98 14.27 9.05
CA ARG A 428 -22.19 14.73 10.43
C ARG A 428 -23.65 15.00 10.79
N HIS A 429 -24.44 15.44 9.82
CA HIS A 429 -25.86 15.77 10.02
C HIS A 429 -26.80 14.60 9.69
N LEU A 430 -26.24 13.46 9.27
CA LEU A 430 -27.04 12.29 8.94
C LEU A 430 -27.22 11.44 10.21
N PRO A 431 -28.47 11.07 10.56
CA PRO A 431 -28.71 10.13 11.65
C PRO A 431 -27.98 8.79 11.43
N ALA A 432 -27.55 8.15 12.49
CA ALA A 432 -26.78 6.90 12.40
C ALA A 432 -27.54 5.80 11.62
N GLU A 433 -28.87 5.74 11.80
CA GLU A 433 -29.77 4.79 11.14
C GLU A 433 -29.87 5.01 9.62
N ALA A 434 -29.57 6.22 9.16
CA ALA A 434 -29.60 6.59 7.74
C ALA A 434 -28.19 6.65 7.11
N ALA A 435 -27.14 6.42 7.91
CA ALA A 435 -25.76 6.55 7.46
C ALA A 435 -25.43 5.59 6.30
N ASP A 436 -25.87 4.33 6.38
CA ASP A 436 -25.66 3.33 5.33
C ASP A 436 -26.28 3.74 3.99
N VAL A 437 -27.50 4.27 4.04
CA VAL A 437 -28.22 4.75 2.86
C VAL A 437 -27.49 5.95 2.24
N GLY A 438 -27.09 6.92 3.06
CA GLY A 438 -26.35 8.09 2.63
C GLY A 438 -25.00 7.74 2.00
N MET A 439 -24.25 6.83 2.63
CA MET A 439 -22.96 6.37 2.11
C MET A 439 -23.09 5.64 0.77
N LEU A 440 -24.13 4.79 0.62
CA LEU A 440 -24.39 4.09 -0.64
C LEU A 440 -24.74 5.07 -1.77
N LEU A 441 -25.52 6.11 -1.49
CA LEU A 441 -25.84 7.19 -2.43
C LEU A 441 -24.59 7.94 -2.90
N ILE A 442 -23.70 8.28 -1.96
CA ILE A 442 -22.44 8.97 -2.29
C ILE A 442 -21.54 8.07 -3.15
N LEU A 443 -21.36 6.80 -2.75
CA LEU A 443 -20.53 5.86 -3.51
C LEU A 443 -21.02 5.68 -4.94
N ASP A 444 -22.34 5.54 -5.13
CA ASP A 444 -22.94 5.43 -6.46
C ASP A 444 -22.71 6.70 -7.29
N ARG A 445 -22.96 7.88 -6.69
CA ARG A 445 -22.71 9.16 -7.35
C ARG A 445 -21.25 9.31 -7.77
N LEU A 446 -20.32 9.00 -6.86
CA LEU A 446 -18.89 9.08 -7.13
C LEU A 446 -18.48 8.11 -8.24
N TRP A 447 -18.99 6.87 -8.17
CA TRP A 447 -18.69 5.87 -9.18
C TRP A 447 -19.17 6.29 -10.57
N ARG A 448 -20.40 6.77 -10.68
CA ARG A 448 -20.93 7.30 -11.95
C ARG A 448 -20.07 8.43 -12.51
N ARG A 449 -19.72 9.40 -11.65
CA ARG A 449 -18.86 10.52 -12.05
C ARG A 449 -17.48 10.06 -12.56
N ILE A 450 -16.98 8.94 -12.07
CA ILE A 450 -15.69 8.36 -12.49
C ILE A 450 -15.87 7.53 -13.75
N ALA A 451 -16.87 6.65 -13.77
CA ALA A 451 -17.06 5.65 -14.83
C ALA A 451 -17.61 6.24 -16.12
N ASP A 452 -18.46 7.26 -16.01
CA ASP A 452 -19.15 7.89 -17.14
C ASP A 452 -18.37 9.11 -17.71
N ASP A 453 -17.19 9.47 -17.16
CA ASP A 453 -16.40 10.59 -17.68
C ASP A 453 -15.73 10.19 -19.02
N PRO A 454 -16.07 10.86 -20.13
CA PRO A 454 -15.48 10.58 -21.43
C PRO A 454 -13.99 10.97 -21.51
N ARG A 455 -13.49 11.76 -20.57
CA ARG A 455 -12.09 12.21 -20.48
C ARG A 455 -11.50 11.77 -19.14
N PRO A 456 -11.03 10.52 -19.01
CA PRO A 456 -10.43 10.03 -17.78
C PRO A 456 -9.28 10.95 -17.32
N ARG A 457 -9.32 11.34 -16.05
CA ARG A 457 -8.29 12.15 -15.41
C ARG A 457 -7.98 11.58 -14.04
N PRO A 458 -6.79 11.85 -13.48
CA PRO A 458 -6.44 11.32 -12.17
C PRO A 458 -7.42 11.79 -11.11
N ARG A 459 -8.00 10.84 -10.35
CA ARG A 459 -8.97 11.11 -9.28
C ARG A 459 -8.69 10.29 -8.05
N LEU A 460 -8.86 10.87 -6.89
CA LEU A 460 -8.81 10.20 -5.60
C LEU A 460 -10.17 10.22 -4.93
N VAL A 461 -10.62 9.07 -4.48
CA VAL A 461 -11.81 8.93 -3.63
C VAL A 461 -11.33 8.48 -2.25
N THR A 462 -11.45 9.35 -1.28
CA THR A 462 -11.03 9.09 0.10
C THR A 462 -12.25 8.79 0.96
N VAL A 463 -12.20 7.68 1.66
CA VAL A 463 -13.21 7.27 2.64
C VAL A 463 -12.55 7.29 4.01
N ASP A 464 -12.87 8.30 4.81
CA ASP A 464 -12.44 8.31 6.22
C ASP A 464 -13.39 7.44 7.05
N GLU A 465 -12.87 6.85 8.11
CA GLU A 465 -13.56 5.86 8.96
C GLU A 465 -14.20 4.73 8.12
N ALA A 466 -13.41 4.15 7.21
CA ALA A 466 -13.87 3.15 6.23
C ALA A 466 -14.51 1.90 6.87
N TRP A 467 -14.27 1.63 8.16
CA TRP A 467 -14.90 0.56 8.91
C TRP A 467 -16.43 0.68 8.91
N LEU A 468 -16.97 1.91 8.91
CA LEU A 468 -18.42 2.16 8.82
C LEU A 468 -19.02 1.53 7.56
N LEU A 469 -18.36 1.67 6.42
CA LEU A 469 -18.79 1.07 5.15
C LEU A 469 -18.60 -0.45 5.10
N LEU A 470 -17.53 -0.94 5.71
CA LEU A 470 -17.19 -2.37 5.65
C LEU A 470 -18.08 -3.23 6.55
N HIS A 471 -18.78 -2.65 7.53
CA HIS A 471 -19.78 -3.34 8.33
C HIS A 471 -21.08 -3.63 7.55
N ASN A 472 -21.43 -2.80 6.58
CA ASN A 472 -22.58 -3.04 5.73
C ASN A 472 -22.20 -3.90 4.52
N PRO A 473 -22.76 -5.13 4.34
CA PRO A 473 -22.36 -6.04 3.26
C PRO A 473 -22.60 -5.46 1.85
N VAL A 474 -23.65 -4.64 1.67
CA VAL A 474 -23.98 -4.02 0.39
C VAL A 474 -22.93 -2.96 0.04
N ALA A 475 -22.65 -2.06 0.97
CA ALA A 475 -21.66 -1.00 0.80
C ALA A 475 -20.25 -1.59 0.63
N ALA A 476 -19.90 -2.63 1.40
CA ALA A 476 -18.62 -3.33 1.29
C ALA A 476 -18.44 -3.98 -0.09
N THR A 477 -19.48 -4.63 -0.62
CA THR A 477 -19.46 -5.21 -1.97
C THR A 477 -19.31 -4.13 -3.05
N TYR A 478 -19.99 -3.01 -2.90
CA TYR A 478 -19.89 -1.88 -3.81
C TYR A 478 -18.49 -1.28 -3.81
N LEU A 479 -17.93 -1.06 -2.62
CA LEU A 479 -16.58 -0.56 -2.42
C LEU A 479 -15.52 -1.49 -3.04
N GLN A 480 -15.68 -2.80 -2.88
CA GLN A 480 -14.78 -3.80 -3.48
C GLN A 480 -14.84 -3.77 -5.02
N ARG A 481 -16.04 -3.64 -5.60
CA ARG A 481 -16.20 -3.50 -7.06
C ARG A 481 -15.53 -2.23 -7.57
N MET A 482 -15.74 -1.12 -6.86
CA MET A 482 -15.12 0.16 -7.17
C MET A 482 -13.59 0.07 -7.10
N ALA A 483 -13.02 -0.52 -6.04
CA ALA A 483 -11.58 -0.70 -5.89
C ALA A 483 -10.95 -1.51 -7.04
N LYS A 484 -11.64 -2.57 -7.51
CA LYS A 484 -11.18 -3.39 -8.63
C LYS A 484 -11.26 -2.68 -9.98
N ALA A 485 -12.25 -1.81 -10.18
CA ALA A 485 -12.49 -1.15 -11.46
C ALA A 485 -11.82 0.23 -11.58
N ALA A 486 -11.51 0.89 -10.47
CA ALA A 486 -11.01 2.28 -10.42
C ALA A 486 -9.82 2.54 -11.34
N ARG A 487 -8.84 1.63 -11.41
CA ARG A 487 -7.66 1.75 -12.28
C ARG A 487 -8.02 2.02 -13.75
N LYS A 488 -9.07 1.35 -14.26
CA LYS A 488 -9.50 1.50 -15.67
C LYS A 488 -9.99 2.92 -16.00
N HIS A 489 -10.36 3.68 -14.99
CA HIS A 489 -10.87 5.05 -15.07
C HIS A 489 -9.90 6.08 -14.50
N TRP A 490 -8.62 5.67 -14.32
CA TRP A 490 -7.58 6.51 -13.74
C TRP A 490 -7.96 7.08 -12.36
N ALA A 491 -8.60 6.25 -11.56
CA ALA A 491 -9.04 6.59 -10.23
C ALA A 491 -8.36 5.72 -9.17
N GLY A 492 -8.16 6.26 -7.98
CA GLY A 492 -7.63 5.57 -6.80
C GLY A 492 -8.56 5.75 -5.60
N LEU A 493 -8.81 4.65 -4.90
CA LEU A 493 -9.57 4.63 -3.66
C LEU A 493 -8.61 4.67 -2.48
N THR A 494 -8.84 5.59 -1.54
CA THR A 494 -8.13 5.67 -0.26
C THR A 494 -9.07 5.28 0.86
N LEU A 495 -8.73 4.23 1.60
CA LEU A 495 -9.46 3.81 2.78
C LEU A 495 -8.66 4.14 4.03
N ILE A 496 -9.24 4.91 4.92
CA ILE A 496 -8.63 5.35 6.17
C ILE A 496 -9.42 4.76 7.33
N THR A 497 -8.75 4.13 8.28
CA THR A 497 -9.41 3.60 9.46
C THR A 497 -8.51 3.60 10.68
N GLN A 498 -9.11 3.81 11.84
CA GLN A 498 -8.49 3.60 13.14
C GLN A 498 -8.85 2.23 13.74
N ASP A 499 -9.90 1.61 13.24
CA ASP A 499 -10.34 0.29 13.68
C ASP A 499 -9.80 -0.81 12.77
N VAL A 500 -8.49 -1.05 12.92
CA VAL A 500 -7.75 -2.02 12.11
C VAL A 500 -8.23 -3.43 12.37
N GLY A 501 -8.59 -3.75 13.63
CA GLY A 501 -9.08 -5.05 14.03
C GLY A 501 -10.34 -5.44 13.26
N ASP A 502 -11.31 -4.55 13.19
CA ASP A 502 -12.60 -4.78 12.53
C ASP A 502 -12.44 -4.93 11.01
N VAL A 503 -11.60 -4.09 10.39
CA VAL A 503 -11.33 -4.19 8.94
C VAL A 503 -10.64 -5.51 8.61
N LEU A 504 -9.62 -5.90 9.36
CA LEU A 504 -8.89 -7.14 9.09
C LEU A 504 -9.64 -8.41 9.54
N ALA A 505 -10.68 -8.29 10.39
CA ALA A 505 -11.53 -9.42 10.77
C ALA A 505 -12.44 -9.89 9.62
N THR A 506 -12.87 -8.97 8.72
CA THR A 506 -13.73 -9.31 7.59
C THR A 506 -12.92 -9.79 6.38
N GLU A 507 -13.46 -10.74 5.60
CA GLU A 507 -12.83 -11.22 4.36
C GLU A 507 -12.71 -10.08 3.34
N THR A 508 -13.77 -9.29 3.20
CA THR A 508 -13.80 -8.14 2.27
C THR A 508 -12.80 -7.07 2.67
N GLY A 509 -12.70 -6.73 3.95
CA GLY A 509 -11.73 -5.75 4.45
C GLY A 509 -10.28 -6.19 4.22
N ARG A 510 -9.96 -7.44 4.52
CA ARG A 510 -8.65 -8.02 4.19
C ARG A 510 -8.35 -7.99 2.70
N ALA A 511 -9.32 -8.37 1.85
CA ALA A 511 -9.13 -8.37 0.42
C ALA A 511 -8.90 -6.96 -0.15
N VAL A 512 -9.60 -5.94 0.35
CA VAL A 512 -9.42 -4.56 -0.09
C VAL A 512 -8.07 -4.02 0.40
N ALA A 513 -7.69 -4.27 1.65
CA ALA A 513 -6.43 -3.82 2.22
C ALA A 513 -5.22 -4.48 1.53
N ALA A 514 -5.27 -5.79 1.30
CA ALA A 514 -4.19 -6.54 0.64
C ALA A 514 -4.04 -6.20 -0.85
N ASN A 515 -5.14 -5.81 -1.53
CA ASN A 515 -5.11 -5.45 -2.94
C ASN A 515 -4.75 -3.98 -3.19
N ALA A 516 -4.64 -3.13 -2.18
CA ALA A 516 -4.16 -1.78 -2.35
C ALA A 516 -2.66 -1.78 -2.67
N ALA A 517 -2.26 -1.15 -3.78
CA ALA A 517 -0.84 -1.09 -4.17
C ALA A 517 -0.01 -0.19 -3.24
N THR A 518 -0.67 0.69 -2.49
CA THR A 518 -0.04 1.56 -1.50
C THR A 518 -0.65 1.27 -0.12
N GLN A 519 0.17 0.94 0.87
CA GLN A 519 -0.28 0.82 2.25
C GLN A 519 0.52 1.76 3.14
N VAL A 520 -0.18 2.42 4.06
CA VAL A 520 0.41 3.39 4.99
C VAL A 520 0.08 2.96 6.40
N LEU A 521 1.09 2.53 7.11
CA LEU A 521 0.96 2.02 8.46
C LEU A 521 1.53 3.04 9.44
N LEU A 522 0.66 3.83 10.06
CA LEU A 522 1.01 4.67 11.19
C LEU A 522 1.08 3.82 12.46
N ARG A 523 1.38 4.46 13.59
CA ARG A 523 1.44 3.77 14.88
C ARG A 523 0.17 2.96 15.16
N GLN A 524 0.36 1.70 15.52
CA GLN A 524 -0.72 0.76 15.85
C GLN A 524 -0.93 0.62 17.36
N ALA A 525 -2.13 0.18 17.74
CA ALA A 525 -2.37 -0.27 19.09
C ALA A 525 -1.69 -1.64 19.32
N PRO A 526 -1.13 -1.93 20.49
CA PRO A 526 -0.41 -3.19 20.74
C PRO A 526 -1.22 -4.45 20.40
N GLN A 527 -2.53 -4.44 20.67
CA GLN A 527 -3.43 -5.55 20.39
C GLN A 527 -3.63 -5.83 18.89
N ASN A 528 -3.43 -4.83 18.01
CA ASN A 528 -3.63 -4.95 16.57
C ASN A 528 -2.31 -5.25 15.83
N LEU A 529 -1.17 -5.16 16.53
CA LEU A 529 0.15 -5.21 15.90
C LEU A 529 0.42 -6.58 15.25
N ASP A 530 0.00 -7.67 15.88
CA ASP A 530 0.17 -9.02 15.32
C ASP A 530 -0.68 -9.23 14.06
N ALA A 531 -1.93 -8.76 14.07
CA ALA A 531 -2.82 -8.84 12.91
C ALA A 531 -2.27 -8.02 11.73
N VAL A 532 -1.77 -6.81 11.99
CA VAL A 532 -1.14 -5.94 10.97
C VAL A 532 0.14 -6.60 10.44
N THR A 533 0.99 -7.14 11.33
CA THR A 533 2.21 -7.83 10.94
C THR A 533 1.93 -9.00 9.99
N ALA A 534 0.93 -9.82 10.32
CA ALA A 534 0.55 -10.95 9.49
C ALA A 534 -0.09 -10.52 8.16
N ALA A 535 -1.00 -9.52 8.19
CA ALA A 535 -1.72 -9.07 6.99
C ALA A 535 -0.80 -8.43 5.94
N PHE A 536 0.23 -7.69 6.37
CA PHE A 536 1.16 -6.97 5.49
C PHE A 536 2.55 -7.62 5.43
N GLN A 537 2.70 -8.80 6.01
CA GLN A 537 3.95 -9.57 6.01
C GLN A 537 5.15 -8.70 6.47
N LEU A 538 4.97 -8.00 7.58
CA LEU A 538 6.01 -7.13 8.12
C LEU A 538 7.14 -7.96 8.73
N SER A 539 8.38 -7.59 8.44
CA SER A 539 9.53 -8.09 9.16
C SER A 539 9.53 -7.60 10.62
N GLN A 540 10.34 -8.21 11.46
CA GLN A 540 10.48 -7.80 12.86
C GLN A 540 10.95 -6.33 12.98
N GLY A 541 11.86 -5.88 12.11
CA GLY A 541 12.31 -4.49 12.07
C GLY A 541 11.20 -3.52 11.73
N GLU A 542 10.39 -3.82 10.70
CA GLU A 542 9.24 -3.00 10.31
C GLU A 542 8.15 -2.98 11.38
N ARG A 543 7.89 -4.12 12.02
CA ARG A 543 6.99 -4.19 13.17
C ARG A 543 7.44 -3.24 14.29
N GLN A 544 8.75 -3.17 14.58
CA GLN A 544 9.30 -2.24 15.57
C GLN A 544 9.13 -0.78 15.13
N VAL A 545 9.34 -0.48 13.84
CA VAL A 545 9.11 0.86 13.28
C VAL A 545 7.66 1.28 13.50
N VAL A 546 6.70 0.44 13.14
CA VAL A 546 5.26 0.73 13.30
C VAL A 546 4.85 0.83 14.77
N ALA A 547 5.38 -0.03 15.64
CA ALA A 547 5.11 0.00 17.08
C ALA A 547 5.66 1.27 17.76
N GLY A 548 6.87 1.69 17.37
CA GLY A 548 7.60 2.83 17.92
C GLY A 548 7.34 4.17 17.24
N ALA A 549 6.57 4.19 16.14
CA ALA A 549 6.33 5.39 15.34
C ALA A 549 5.82 6.56 16.20
N GLY A 550 6.39 7.74 15.99
CA GLY A 550 5.89 8.98 16.55
C GLY A 550 4.59 9.44 15.90
N ARG A 551 3.98 10.53 16.42
CA ARG A 551 2.78 11.12 15.80
C ARG A 551 3.11 11.59 14.38
N GLY A 552 2.32 11.14 13.41
CA GLY A 552 2.50 11.42 11.98
C GLY A 552 3.50 10.51 11.28
N GLN A 553 4.42 9.85 11.98
CA GLN A 553 5.33 8.90 11.35
C GLN A 553 4.60 7.65 10.88
N ALA A 554 4.98 7.16 9.71
CA ALA A 554 4.38 6.01 9.08
C ALA A 554 5.42 5.12 8.39
N LEU A 555 5.09 3.86 8.23
CA LEU A 555 5.73 2.97 7.27
C LEU A 555 4.89 2.98 5.99
N LEU A 556 5.47 3.42 4.89
CA LEU A 556 4.89 3.37 3.56
C LEU A 556 5.36 2.10 2.86
N LEU A 557 4.40 1.28 2.43
CA LEU A 557 4.62 0.13 1.56
C LEU A 557 4.11 0.51 0.16
N ALA A 558 4.99 0.47 -0.81
CA ALA A 558 4.78 0.97 -2.16
C ALA A 558 5.23 -0.10 -3.17
N GLY A 559 4.34 -1.00 -3.53
CA GLY A 559 4.71 -2.18 -4.31
C GLY A 559 5.70 -3.06 -3.56
N HIS A 560 6.93 -3.17 -4.08
CA HIS A 560 8.00 -3.93 -3.44
C HIS A 560 8.87 -3.10 -2.49
N GLN A 561 8.73 -1.78 -2.51
CA GLN A 561 9.54 -0.87 -1.72
C GLN A 561 8.85 -0.51 -0.40
N ARG A 562 9.65 -0.25 0.62
CA ARG A 562 9.16 0.07 1.95
C ARG A 562 10.03 1.16 2.56
N VAL A 563 9.41 2.23 3.04
CA VAL A 563 10.13 3.38 3.58
C VAL A 563 9.44 3.96 4.81
N GLY A 564 10.22 4.31 5.81
CA GLY A 564 9.72 5.09 6.94
C GLY A 564 9.56 6.56 6.53
N VAL A 565 8.38 7.13 6.75
CA VAL A 565 8.04 8.50 6.36
C VAL A 565 7.72 9.35 7.58
N HIS A 566 8.30 10.55 7.60
CA HIS A 566 7.89 11.63 8.49
C HIS A 566 7.27 12.74 7.62
N PRO A 567 5.94 12.97 7.67
CA PRO A 567 5.30 14.01 6.90
C PRO A 567 5.90 15.39 7.20
N LEU A 568 6.22 16.12 6.15
CA LEU A 568 6.75 17.47 6.23
C LEU A 568 5.76 18.44 5.59
N ALA A 569 5.15 19.31 6.39
CA ALA A 569 4.25 20.36 5.92
C ALA A 569 4.86 21.74 6.21
N SER A 570 4.62 22.68 5.30
CA SER A 570 4.90 24.09 5.54
C SER A 570 3.97 24.65 6.63
N PRO A 571 4.29 25.80 7.25
CA PRO A 571 3.38 26.44 8.21
C PRO A 571 2.00 26.74 7.63
N GLN A 572 1.91 27.10 6.35
CA GLN A 572 0.65 27.38 5.65
C GLN A 572 -0.17 26.10 5.45
N GLU A 573 0.47 25.01 5.01
CA GLU A 573 -0.19 23.71 4.93
C GLU A 573 -0.64 23.24 6.30
N HIS A 574 0.20 23.35 7.32
CA HIS A 574 -0.11 22.93 8.69
C HIS A 574 -1.38 23.60 9.23
N ALA A 575 -1.55 24.89 9.00
CA ALA A 575 -2.73 25.65 9.40
C ALA A 575 -4.04 25.11 8.82
N VAL A 576 -4.00 24.53 7.62
CA VAL A 576 -5.16 23.94 6.93
C VAL A 576 -5.36 22.47 7.36
N LEU A 577 -4.28 21.75 7.68
CA LEU A 577 -4.29 20.31 7.89
C LEU A 577 -4.59 19.91 9.33
N THR A 578 -4.27 20.77 10.31
CA THR A 578 -4.47 20.45 11.72
C THR A 578 -5.95 20.36 12.07
N SER A 579 -6.33 19.33 12.83
CA SER A 579 -7.64 19.21 13.45
C SER A 579 -7.59 19.44 14.97
N HIS A 580 -6.43 19.83 15.50
CA HIS A 580 -6.25 19.95 16.95
C HIS A 580 -6.80 21.30 17.44
N PRO A 581 -7.78 21.32 18.37
CA PRO A 581 -8.42 22.56 18.81
C PRO A 581 -7.44 23.62 19.38
N SER A 582 -6.38 23.19 20.07
CA SER A 582 -5.40 24.12 20.65
C SER A 582 -4.46 24.76 19.62
N GLU A 583 -4.33 24.18 18.43
CA GLU A 583 -3.47 24.70 17.36
C GLU A 583 -4.21 25.75 16.51
N HIS A 584 -5.56 25.77 16.51
CA HIS A 584 -6.37 26.80 15.85
C HIS A 584 -6.40 28.13 16.59
N THR A 585 -6.05 28.16 17.89
CA THR A 585 -6.10 29.38 18.71
C THR A 585 -4.89 30.30 18.52
N HIS A 586 -3.81 29.85 17.89
CA HIS A 586 -2.59 30.66 17.70
C HIS A 586 -2.54 31.44 16.37
N THR A 587 -3.48 31.23 15.46
CA THR A 587 -3.53 31.96 14.17
C THR A 587 -4.34 33.26 14.19
N GLY A 588 -4.96 33.61 15.33
CA GLY A 588 -5.81 34.79 15.49
C GLY A 588 -5.17 36.00 16.19
N GLY A 589 -3.87 36.05 16.41
CA GLY A 589 -3.28 37.07 17.24
C GLY A 589 -1.88 37.51 16.89
N GLU A 590 -1.61 37.89 15.64
CA GLU A 590 -0.50 38.79 15.30
C GLU A 590 -0.97 39.70 14.15
N GLU A 591 -1.73 40.73 14.50
CA GLU A 591 -1.70 41.97 13.74
C GLU A 591 -0.30 42.56 13.98
N ALA A 592 0.50 42.64 12.93
CA ALA A 592 1.80 43.31 12.94
C ALA A 592 1.61 44.84 13.12
N PRO A 593 2.56 45.53 13.81
CA PRO A 593 2.53 46.96 14.00
C PRO A 593 2.79 47.75 12.71
#